data_b2dd7d9e35724b259e7001bb3c94da7b
#
_entry.id   b2dd7d9e35724b259e7001bb3c94da7b
#
_cell.length_a   1.000
_cell.length_b   1.000
_cell.length_c   1.000
_cell.angle_alpha   90.00
_cell.angle_beta   90.00
_cell.angle_gamma   90.00
#
_symmetry.space_group_name_H-M   'P 1'
#
loop_
_entity.id
_entity.type
_entity.pdbx_description
1 polymer ?
#
loop_
_entity_poly.entity_id
_entity_poly.type
_entity_poly.pdbx_seq_one_letter_code
_entity_poly.pdbx_strand_id
1 'polypeptide(L)'
;MKAVLLVVFIGTLTFAVADVSGDAVLKKQIGKDEAIITTTSRVAGAIHSFKFRGKEYIDSFDHGRQLQSASNFNMGKKFIPEVFNPTEAGSEFDGKGPNSSSKLLFLEVKNEELVTKNQMAFWIRPGMKSHGNLAYNTAELSNHLLHKQVRFGFMGLEQVLDYRVTFSVPEKEGHTYAQFEALTGYMPWGFQQFLRWNPEQKRLVPLDKQSGEQSFHVVFATEDGKHAMGVVSLEKKSKGMTGPGYGRFYFPNDKVVKWNCVYRLQDKDGVQAGDYSFRMLVPFGTVTEVENTIKSILEKVNE
;
A
#
# COMPACT_ATOMS: atom_id res chain seq x y z
N MET A 1 -72.41 -17.78 -6.03
CA MET A 1 -71.34 -16.83 -6.13
C MET A 1 -70.03 -17.59 -5.86
N LYS A 2 -69.16 -17.74 -6.87
CA LYS A 2 -67.85 -18.40 -6.74
C LYS A 2 -66.82 -17.29 -6.55
N ALA A 3 -66.13 -17.28 -5.42
CA ALA A 3 -65.02 -16.35 -5.17
C ALA A 3 -63.78 -16.87 -5.92
N VAL A 4 -63.20 -15.99 -6.75
CA VAL A 4 -61.93 -16.24 -7.45
C VAL A 4 -60.85 -15.64 -6.56
N LEU A 5 -59.92 -16.47 -6.06
CA LEU A 5 -58.77 -16.06 -5.29
C LEU A 5 -57.65 -15.71 -6.28
N LEU A 6 -57.30 -14.43 -6.36
CA LEU A 6 -56.17 -13.93 -7.14
C LEU A 6 -54.89 -14.04 -6.31
N VAL A 7 -54.00 -14.97 -6.65
CA VAL A 7 -52.68 -15.08 -6.04
C VAL A 7 -51.72 -14.21 -6.84
N VAL A 8 -51.26 -13.11 -6.23
CA VAL A 8 -50.23 -12.24 -6.82
C VAL A 8 -48.84 -12.77 -6.38
N PHE A 9 -48.11 -13.30 -7.32
CA PHE A 9 -46.66 -13.62 -7.11
C PHE A 9 -45.84 -12.34 -7.22
N ILE A 10 -45.31 -11.85 -6.09
CA ILE A 10 -44.30 -10.79 -6.05
C ILE A 10 -42.95 -11.48 -6.21
N GLY A 11 -42.44 -11.53 -7.41
CA GLY A 11 -41.05 -11.96 -7.67
C GLY A 11 -40.09 -10.88 -7.20
N THR A 12 -39.28 -11.15 -6.17
CA THR A 12 -38.12 -10.32 -5.78
C THR A 12 -37.03 -10.51 -6.84
N LEU A 13 -36.82 -9.49 -7.70
CA LEU A 13 -35.62 -9.42 -8.55
C LEU A 13 -34.41 -9.12 -7.63
N THR A 14 -33.60 -10.11 -7.33
CA THR A 14 -32.27 -9.94 -6.78
C THR A 14 -31.33 -9.57 -7.94
N PHE A 15 -30.96 -8.31 -8.04
CA PHE A 15 -29.86 -7.90 -8.90
C PHE A 15 -28.56 -8.42 -8.29
N ALA A 16 -27.92 -9.37 -8.93
CA ALA A 16 -26.55 -9.73 -8.64
C ALA A 16 -25.69 -8.54 -9.09
N VAL A 17 -25.10 -7.81 -8.15
CA VAL A 17 -24.06 -6.82 -8.47
C VAL A 17 -22.85 -7.64 -8.94
N ALA A 18 -22.47 -7.47 -10.19
CA ALA A 18 -21.27 -8.11 -10.72
C ALA A 18 -20.05 -7.64 -9.92
N ASP A 19 -19.18 -8.59 -9.54
CA ASP A 19 -17.93 -8.26 -8.88
C ASP A 19 -17.06 -7.37 -9.78
N VAL A 20 -16.44 -6.34 -9.20
CA VAL A 20 -15.54 -5.44 -9.92
C VAL A 20 -14.27 -6.22 -10.29
N SER A 21 -13.92 -6.24 -11.58
CA SER A 21 -12.64 -6.83 -12.01
C SER A 21 -11.47 -6.01 -11.45
N GLY A 22 -10.52 -6.70 -10.84
CA GLY A 22 -9.27 -6.11 -10.34
C GLY A 22 -8.14 -6.11 -11.36
N ASP A 23 -8.38 -6.63 -12.58
CA ASP A 23 -7.36 -6.77 -13.61
C ASP A 23 -7.28 -5.50 -14.45
N ALA A 24 -6.19 -4.76 -14.34
CA ALA A 24 -5.94 -3.56 -15.11
C ALA A 24 -4.44 -3.35 -15.40
N VAL A 25 -4.16 -2.52 -16.40
CA VAL A 25 -2.80 -2.18 -16.83
C VAL A 25 -2.69 -0.66 -16.99
N LEU A 26 -1.72 -0.07 -16.30
CA LEU A 26 -1.30 1.32 -16.49
C LEU A 26 0.11 1.33 -17.09
N LYS A 27 0.28 2.01 -18.22
CA LYS A 27 1.53 2.07 -18.97
C LYS A 27 1.98 3.50 -19.21
N LYS A 28 3.30 3.70 -19.27
CA LYS A 28 3.91 4.96 -19.64
C LYS A 28 5.17 4.73 -20.47
N GLN A 29 5.25 5.37 -21.62
CA GLN A 29 6.49 5.45 -22.40
C GLN A 29 7.43 6.49 -21.75
N ILE A 30 8.66 6.07 -21.45
CA ILE A 30 9.70 6.89 -20.82
C ILE A 30 10.96 6.78 -21.69
N GLY A 31 11.18 7.76 -22.53
CA GLY A 31 12.22 7.67 -23.56
C GLY A 31 11.98 6.48 -24.49
N LYS A 32 12.94 5.54 -24.56
CA LYS A 32 12.81 4.31 -25.34
C LYS A 32 12.22 3.13 -24.58
N ASP A 33 12.04 3.28 -23.26
CA ASP A 33 11.61 2.21 -22.37
C ASP A 33 10.12 2.38 -21.98
N GLU A 34 9.43 1.29 -21.71
CA GLU A 34 8.05 1.30 -21.21
C GLU A 34 8.04 0.91 -19.72
N ALA A 35 7.35 1.72 -18.90
CA ALA A 35 7.03 1.38 -17.52
C ALA A 35 5.60 0.82 -17.46
N ILE A 36 5.40 -0.31 -16.78
CA ILE A 36 4.12 -1.04 -16.76
C ILE A 36 3.77 -1.40 -15.32
N ILE A 37 2.61 -0.94 -14.87
CA ILE A 37 1.96 -1.41 -13.64
C ILE A 37 0.80 -2.32 -14.02
N THR A 38 0.66 -3.44 -13.30
CA THR A 38 -0.52 -4.31 -13.41
C THR A 38 -1.13 -4.57 -12.04
N THR A 39 -2.47 -4.61 -12.03
CA THR A 39 -3.28 -5.03 -10.89
C THR A 39 -3.95 -6.36 -11.21
N THR A 40 -4.47 -7.04 -10.20
CA THR A 40 -5.19 -8.30 -10.40
C THR A 40 -6.29 -8.50 -9.38
N SER A 41 -7.38 -9.15 -9.81
CA SER A 41 -8.50 -9.56 -8.94
C SER A 41 -8.04 -10.44 -7.78
N ARG A 42 -6.96 -11.23 -7.98
CA ARG A 42 -6.38 -12.08 -6.93
C ARG A 42 -6.06 -11.32 -5.65
N VAL A 43 -5.59 -10.09 -5.74
CA VAL A 43 -5.20 -9.24 -4.62
C VAL A 43 -6.07 -7.97 -4.53
N ALA A 44 -7.35 -8.10 -4.85
CA ALA A 44 -8.35 -7.03 -4.80
C ALA A 44 -7.91 -5.74 -5.52
N GLY A 45 -7.26 -5.85 -6.68
CA GLY A 45 -6.81 -4.69 -7.46
C GLY A 45 -5.59 -3.97 -6.88
N ALA A 46 -4.90 -4.53 -5.90
CA ALA A 46 -3.58 -4.03 -5.47
C ALA A 46 -2.54 -4.18 -6.59
N ILE A 47 -1.50 -3.35 -6.57
CA ILE A 47 -0.43 -3.41 -7.58
C ILE A 47 0.43 -4.63 -7.32
N HIS A 48 0.28 -5.66 -8.16
CA HIS A 48 1.00 -6.91 -8.03
C HIS A 48 2.25 -7.02 -8.90
N SER A 49 2.39 -6.14 -9.89
CA SER A 49 3.58 -6.09 -10.76
C SER A 49 3.88 -4.64 -11.16
N PHE A 50 5.14 -4.30 -11.13
CA PHE A 50 5.69 -3.09 -11.72
C PHE A 50 6.94 -3.45 -12.49
N LYS A 51 6.91 -3.27 -13.80
CA LYS A 51 8.02 -3.59 -14.70
C LYS A 51 8.59 -2.34 -15.34
N PHE A 52 9.92 -2.24 -15.36
CA PHE A 52 10.65 -1.21 -16.09
C PHE A 52 11.98 -1.78 -16.61
N ARG A 53 12.30 -1.53 -17.88
CA ARG A 53 13.50 -2.07 -18.55
C ARG A 53 13.62 -3.59 -18.39
N GLY A 54 12.49 -4.31 -18.53
CA GLY A 54 12.45 -5.77 -18.43
C GLY A 54 12.58 -6.35 -17.02
N LYS A 55 12.80 -5.50 -15.97
CA LYS A 55 12.93 -5.94 -14.58
C LYS A 55 11.60 -5.83 -13.85
N GLU A 56 11.25 -6.86 -13.08
CA GLU A 56 10.14 -6.82 -12.12
C GLU A 56 10.63 -6.21 -10.80
N TYR A 57 9.87 -5.24 -10.27
CA TYR A 57 10.17 -4.51 -9.04
C TYR A 57 9.34 -4.97 -7.84
N ILE A 58 8.27 -5.74 -8.06
CA ILE A 58 7.35 -6.17 -7.01
C ILE A 58 7.41 -7.69 -6.85
N ASP A 59 7.56 -8.16 -5.61
CA ASP A 59 7.29 -9.54 -5.26
C ASP A 59 5.82 -9.66 -4.88
N SER A 60 5.06 -10.48 -5.60
CA SER A 60 3.64 -10.71 -5.36
C SER A 60 3.35 -12.19 -5.12
N PHE A 61 4.20 -12.84 -4.33
CA PHE A 61 4.12 -14.26 -4.08
C PHE A 61 2.84 -14.67 -3.32
N ASP A 62 2.43 -13.87 -2.35
CA ASP A 62 1.23 -14.07 -1.55
C ASP A 62 0.44 -12.75 -1.41
N HIS A 63 -0.64 -12.73 -0.61
CA HIS A 63 -1.49 -11.55 -0.41
C HIS A 63 -0.87 -10.47 0.49
N GLY A 64 0.26 -10.76 1.13
CA GLY A 64 1.01 -9.79 1.93
C GLY A 64 2.06 -8.99 1.15
N ARG A 65 2.41 -9.41 -0.08
CA ARG A 65 3.60 -8.94 -0.81
C ARG A 65 3.26 -8.20 -2.10
N GLN A 66 2.85 -6.95 -2.00
CA GLN A 66 2.55 -6.08 -3.15
C GLN A 66 3.19 -4.70 -2.97
N LEU A 67 2.99 -3.81 -3.93
CA LEU A 67 3.07 -2.38 -3.72
C LEU A 67 1.68 -1.93 -3.22
N GLN A 68 1.50 -1.88 -1.90
CA GLN A 68 0.21 -1.78 -1.23
C GLN A 68 0.24 -0.92 0.02
N SER A 69 -0.93 -0.73 0.61
CA SER A 69 -1.13 0.03 1.84
C SER A 69 -1.84 -0.80 2.91
N ALA A 70 -1.53 -0.54 4.17
CA ALA A 70 -2.14 -1.18 5.32
C ALA A 70 -2.22 -0.22 6.51
N SER A 71 -3.08 -0.52 7.48
CA SER A 71 -3.18 0.24 8.72
C SER A 71 -3.25 -0.68 9.93
N ASN A 72 -2.76 -0.22 11.08
CA ASN A 72 -2.78 -0.96 12.34
C ASN A 72 -3.29 -0.07 13.47
N PHE A 73 -4.09 -0.64 14.37
CA PHE A 73 -4.69 0.10 15.47
C PHE A 73 -4.61 -0.68 16.78
N ASN A 74 -4.74 0.02 17.90
CA ASN A 74 -4.61 -0.58 19.22
C ASN A 74 -5.94 -0.95 19.91
N MET A 75 -7.09 -0.55 19.40
CA MET A 75 -8.42 -0.81 20.01
C MET A 75 -8.50 -0.45 21.51
N GLY A 76 -7.91 0.69 21.92
CA GLY A 76 -7.84 1.11 23.32
C GLY A 76 -6.97 0.23 24.24
N LYS A 77 -6.27 -0.75 23.69
CA LYS A 77 -5.35 -1.66 24.39
C LYS A 77 -3.90 -1.31 24.03
N LYS A 78 -2.94 -2.09 24.54
CA LYS A 78 -1.55 -1.98 24.11
C LYS A 78 -1.48 -2.23 22.59
N PHE A 79 -0.77 -1.36 21.88
CA PHE A 79 -0.50 -1.58 20.46
C PHE A 79 0.37 -2.84 20.27
N ILE A 80 -0.10 -3.74 19.44
CA ILE A 80 0.60 -4.95 19.02
C ILE A 80 0.39 -5.04 17.52
N PRO A 81 1.47 -5.19 16.71
CA PRO A 81 1.34 -5.33 15.27
C PRO A 81 0.41 -6.47 14.88
N GLU A 82 -0.34 -6.28 13.79
CA GLU A 82 -1.18 -7.27 13.11
C GLU A 82 -2.47 -7.69 13.83
N VAL A 83 -2.64 -7.41 15.16
CA VAL A 83 -3.85 -7.86 15.88
C VAL A 83 -5.12 -7.06 15.55
N PHE A 84 -4.97 -5.88 14.96
CA PHE A 84 -6.06 -5.12 14.32
C PHE A 84 -5.49 -4.38 13.12
N ASN A 85 -5.37 -5.09 12.00
CA ASN A 85 -4.60 -4.65 10.85
C ASN A 85 -5.39 -4.80 9.55
N PRO A 86 -6.20 -3.80 9.18
CA PRO A 86 -6.79 -3.72 7.84
C PRO A 86 -5.72 -3.60 6.75
N THR A 87 -5.82 -4.44 5.71
CA THR A 87 -4.87 -4.55 4.59
C THR A 87 -5.57 -4.45 3.25
N GLU A 88 -4.89 -3.88 2.25
CA GLU A 88 -5.45 -3.68 0.91
C GLU A 88 -5.66 -5.00 0.16
N ALA A 89 -4.67 -5.86 0.16
CA ALA A 89 -4.59 -6.98 -0.77
C ALA A 89 -5.21 -8.29 -0.26
N GLY A 90 -5.70 -8.32 0.97
CA GLY A 90 -6.27 -9.50 1.60
C GLY A 90 -5.57 -9.90 2.90
N SER A 91 -5.91 -11.07 3.46
CA SER A 91 -5.44 -11.59 4.73
C SER A 91 -4.25 -12.54 4.57
N GLU A 92 -3.56 -12.83 5.68
CA GLU A 92 -2.56 -13.90 5.76
C GLU A 92 -3.13 -15.26 5.29
N PHE A 93 -4.40 -15.48 5.59
CA PHE A 93 -5.08 -16.73 5.28
C PHE A 93 -5.32 -16.94 3.77
N ASP A 94 -5.38 -15.88 2.99
CA ASP A 94 -5.51 -15.96 1.53
C ASP A 94 -4.25 -16.58 0.89
N GLY A 95 -3.10 -16.44 1.53
CA GLY A 95 -1.85 -17.06 1.15
C GLY A 95 -1.49 -16.78 -0.32
N LYS A 96 -1.37 -17.85 -1.13
CA LYS A 96 -1.16 -17.79 -2.59
C LYS A 96 -2.45 -18.00 -3.38
N GLY A 97 -3.59 -18.01 -2.70
CA GLY A 97 -4.89 -18.32 -3.29
C GLY A 97 -5.29 -17.38 -4.43
N PRO A 98 -6.29 -17.77 -5.21
CA PRO A 98 -6.75 -16.99 -6.37
C PRO A 98 -7.67 -15.83 -5.99
N ASN A 99 -8.16 -15.78 -4.75
CA ASN A 99 -9.14 -14.80 -4.28
C ASN A 99 -8.63 -14.06 -3.06
N SER A 100 -9.00 -12.80 -2.92
CA SER A 100 -8.72 -11.95 -1.78
C SER A 100 -9.90 -11.89 -0.81
N SER A 101 -9.64 -11.87 0.50
CA SER A 101 -10.63 -11.54 1.52
C SER A 101 -10.92 -10.04 1.60
N SER A 102 -10.07 -9.16 1.06
CA SER A 102 -10.40 -7.75 0.82
C SER A 102 -11.31 -7.62 -0.39
N LYS A 103 -12.24 -6.67 -0.34
CA LYS A 103 -13.24 -6.48 -1.40
C LYS A 103 -12.91 -5.26 -2.24
N LEU A 104 -12.67 -5.47 -3.54
CA LEU A 104 -12.55 -4.38 -4.50
C LEU A 104 -13.95 -3.79 -4.76
N LEU A 105 -14.11 -2.50 -4.53
CA LEU A 105 -15.36 -1.76 -4.71
C LEU A 105 -15.38 -0.96 -6.01
N PHE A 106 -14.21 -0.52 -6.46
CA PHE A 106 -14.03 0.27 -7.68
C PHE A 106 -12.62 0.11 -8.22
N LEU A 107 -12.49 0.03 -9.55
CA LEU A 107 -11.22 0.14 -10.27
C LEU A 107 -11.45 0.80 -11.62
N GLU A 108 -10.64 1.81 -11.92
CA GLU A 108 -10.62 2.44 -13.24
C GLU A 108 -9.19 2.82 -13.61
N VAL A 109 -8.85 2.64 -14.89
CA VAL A 109 -7.65 3.25 -15.50
C VAL A 109 -8.13 4.24 -16.56
N LYS A 110 -7.91 5.53 -16.30
CA LYS A 110 -8.35 6.61 -17.17
C LYS A 110 -7.38 7.80 -17.08
N ASN A 111 -7.15 8.48 -18.19
CA ASN A 111 -6.27 9.66 -18.26
C ASN A 111 -4.87 9.40 -17.66
N GLU A 112 -4.29 8.24 -17.94
CA GLU A 112 -2.99 7.80 -17.41
C GLU A 112 -2.95 7.71 -15.86
N GLU A 113 -4.08 7.49 -15.22
CA GLU A 113 -4.24 7.30 -13.77
C GLU A 113 -4.96 5.99 -13.47
N LEU A 114 -4.46 5.23 -12.50
CA LEU A 114 -5.12 4.09 -11.89
C LEU A 114 -5.80 4.55 -10.60
N VAL A 115 -7.10 4.30 -10.48
CA VAL A 115 -7.89 4.58 -9.28
C VAL A 115 -8.49 3.30 -8.76
N THR A 116 -8.34 3.02 -7.45
CA THR A 116 -9.03 1.89 -6.81
C THR A 116 -9.71 2.33 -5.52
N LYS A 117 -10.77 1.61 -5.14
CA LYS A 117 -11.40 1.69 -3.83
C LYS A 117 -11.63 0.29 -3.29
N ASN A 118 -11.11 0.03 -2.09
CA ASN A 118 -11.19 -1.28 -1.44
C ASN A 118 -11.86 -1.17 -0.08
N GLN A 119 -12.63 -2.19 0.29
CA GLN A 119 -12.93 -2.50 1.68
C GLN A 119 -11.89 -3.50 2.14
N MET A 120 -11.13 -3.12 3.19
CA MET A 120 -9.94 -3.85 3.63
C MET A 120 -10.32 -5.04 4.50
N ALA A 121 -9.71 -6.21 4.29
CA ALA A 121 -9.78 -7.33 5.23
C ALA A 121 -8.78 -7.15 6.37
N PHE A 122 -9.04 -7.76 7.52
CA PHE A 122 -8.03 -7.86 8.56
C PHE A 122 -6.97 -8.90 8.21
N TRP A 123 -5.71 -8.58 8.50
CA TRP A 123 -4.58 -9.46 8.22
C TRP A 123 -4.74 -10.84 8.86
N ILE A 124 -5.12 -10.89 10.14
CA ILE A 124 -5.42 -12.14 10.83
C ILE A 124 -6.92 -12.25 11.14
N ARG A 125 -7.45 -13.50 11.13
CA ARG A 125 -8.85 -13.79 11.40
C ARG A 125 -9.19 -13.69 12.89
N PRO A 126 -10.47 -13.47 13.24
CA PRO A 126 -10.94 -13.54 14.62
C PRO A 126 -10.51 -14.86 15.27
N GLY A 127 -10.01 -14.76 16.52
CA GLY A 127 -9.51 -15.91 17.27
C GLY A 127 -8.09 -16.37 16.95
N MET A 128 -7.49 -15.87 15.87
CA MET A 128 -6.08 -16.11 15.55
C MET A 128 -5.16 -15.25 16.42
N LYS A 129 -3.88 -15.56 16.42
CA LYS A 129 -2.87 -14.82 17.20
C LYS A 129 -1.75 -14.30 16.32
N SER A 130 -1.31 -13.07 16.58
CA SER A 130 -0.02 -12.56 16.13
C SER A 130 0.80 -12.13 17.34
N HIS A 131 2.12 -12.37 17.30
CA HIS A 131 3.03 -12.10 18.43
C HIS A 131 2.52 -12.60 19.78
N GLY A 132 1.85 -13.77 19.79
CA GLY A 132 1.29 -14.40 20.98
C GLY A 132 -0.04 -13.78 21.48
N ASN A 133 -0.56 -12.75 20.84
CA ASN A 133 -1.77 -12.02 21.23
C ASN A 133 -2.92 -12.31 20.28
N LEU A 134 -4.13 -12.44 20.82
CA LEU A 134 -5.35 -12.65 20.03
C LEU A 134 -5.66 -11.41 19.18
N ALA A 135 -6.19 -11.69 17.99
CA ALA A 135 -6.81 -10.68 17.15
C ALA A 135 -7.84 -9.83 17.92
N TYR A 136 -7.88 -8.55 17.69
CA TYR A 136 -8.88 -7.65 18.28
C TYR A 136 -10.12 -7.50 17.40
N ASN A 137 -10.03 -7.86 16.12
CA ASN A 137 -11.17 -7.86 15.21
C ASN A 137 -12.11 -9.03 15.51
N THR A 138 -13.40 -8.79 15.25
CA THR A 138 -14.49 -9.79 15.43
C THR A 138 -15.04 -10.28 14.08
N ALA A 139 -14.58 -9.73 12.97
CA ALA A 139 -14.94 -10.10 11.61
C ALA A 139 -13.67 -10.26 10.75
N GLU A 140 -13.74 -10.97 9.62
CA GLU A 140 -12.65 -11.11 8.66
C GLU A 140 -12.51 -9.85 7.79
N LEU A 141 -13.62 -9.31 7.32
CA LEU A 141 -13.68 -8.07 6.55
C LEU A 141 -13.93 -6.89 7.49
N SER A 142 -13.11 -5.85 7.40
CA SER A 142 -13.27 -4.62 8.18
C SER A 142 -14.26 -3.66 7.51
N ASN A 143 -14.64 -2.60 8.23
CA ASN A 143 -15.35 -1.45 7.64
C ASN A 143 -14.41 -0.34 7.17
N HIS A 144 -13.09 -0.54 7.27
CA HIS A 144 -12.08 0.40 6.77
C HIS A 144 -12.06 0.39 5.25
N LEU A 145 -12.03 1.58 4.65
CA LEU A 145 -11.92 1.72 3.21
C LEU A 145 -10.55 2.29 2.86
N LEU A 146 -10.05 1.91 1.70
CA LEU A 146 -8.85 2.47 1.10
C LEU A 146 -9.19 3.02 -0.27
N HIS A 147 -8.90 4.29 -0.50
CA HIS A 147 -8.96 4.91 -1.82
C HIS A 147 -7.53 5.21 -2.29
N LYS A 148 -7.16 4.74 -3.47
CA LYS A 148 -5.82 4.87 -4.03
C LYS A 148 -5.88 5.48 -5.42
N GLN A 149 -4.93 6.39 -5.70
CA GLN A 149 -4.70 6.98 -7.01
C GLN A 149 -3.21 6.88 -7.34
N VAL A 150 -2.89 6.37 -8.52
CA VAL A 150 -1.50 6.18 -8.97
C VAL A 150 -1.37 6.63 -10.40
N ARG A 151 -0.34 7.45 -10.68
CA ARG A 151 0.01 7.85 -12.04
C ARG A 151 1.52 7.93 -12.21
N PHE A 152 1.98 7.85 -13.44
CA PHE A 152 3.37 8.12 -13.77
C PHE A 152 3.62 9.62 -13.92
N GLY A 153 4.75 10.06 -13.39
CA GLY A 153 5.26 11.42 -13.52
C GLY A 153 4.88 12.36 -12.38
N PHE A 154 5.78 13.29 -12.09
CA PHE A 154 5.59 14.36 -11.12
C PHE A 154 6.37 15.61 -11.55
N MET A 155 5.69 16.71 -11.84
CA MET A 155 6.31 18.02 -12.18
C MET A 155 7.44 17.91 -13.23
N GLY A 156 7.20 17.14 -14.30
CA GLY A 156 8.17 16.90 -15.37
C GLY A 156 9.21 15.80 -15.12
N LEU A 157 9.18 15.15 -13.95
CA LEU A 157 9.98 13.96 -13.64
C LEU A 157 9.19 12.72 -14.07
N GLU A 158 9.62 12.04 -15.13
CA GLU A 158 8.87 10.91 -15.71
C GLU A 158 9.04 9.60 -14.93
N GLN A 159 10.24 9.35 -14.37
CA GLN A 159 10.58 8.12 -13.63
C GLN A 159 10.15 8.20 -12.16
N VAL A 160 8.89 8.54 -11.94
CA VAL A 160 8.26 8.64 -10.63
C VAL A 160 6.84 8.09 -10.70
N LEU A 161 6.43 7.31 -9.71
CA LEU A 161 5.02 7.08 -9.45
C LEU A 161 4.54 8.12 -8.42
N ASP A 162 3.53 8.91 -8.77
CA ASP A 162 2.78 9.76 -7.84
C ASP A 162 1.70 8.88 -7.22
N TYR A 163 1.92 8.43 -5.99
CA TYR A 163 1.05 7.51 -5.27
C TYR A 163 0.31 8.27 -4.16
N ARG A 164 -0.99 8.27 -4.23
CA ARG A 164 -1.87 8.91 -3.25
C ARG A 164 -2.79 7.86 -2.65
N VAL A 165 -2.94 7.89 -1.34
CA VAL A 165 -3.81 6.98 -0.62
C VAL A 165 -4.59 7.71 0.46
N THR A 166 -5.85 7.33 0.62
CA THR A 166 -6.72 7.80 1.69
C THR A 166 -7.31 6.60 2.41
N PHE A 167 -7.07 6.53 3.72
CA PHE A 167 -7.67 5.56 4.63
C PHE A 167 -8.91 6.19 5.25
N SER A 168 -10.08 5.59 5.05
CA SER A 168 -11.30 5.96 5.77
C SER A 168 -11.45 5.06 6.99
N VAL A 169 -11.29 5.64 8.17
CA VAL A 169 -11.42 4.97 9.48
C VAL A 169 -12.84 5.17 9.98
N PRO A 170 -13.63 4.11 10.16
CA PRO A 170 -15.05 4.22 10.51
C PRO A 170 -15.31 4.34 12.01
N GLU A 171 -14.40 3.86 12.86
CA GLU A 171 -14.57 3.84 14.30
C GLU A 171 -14.46 5.24 14.90
N LYS A 172 -15.42 5.59 15.74
CA LYS A 172 -15.43 6.84 16.51
C LYS A 172 -14.75 6.70 17.86
N GLU A 173 -14.58 5.46 18.34
CA GLU A 173 -14.10 5.15 19.67
C GLU A 173 -13.19 3.91 19.63
N GLY A 174 -12.39 3.73 20.67
CA GLY A 174 -11.59 2.52 20.87
C GLY A 174 -10.15 2.59 20.40
N HIS A 175 -9.77 3.55 19.54
CA HIS A 175 -8.38 3.69 19.11
C HIS A 175 -7.74 4.90 19.79
N THR A 176 -6.60 4.72 20.43
CA THR A 176 -5.73 5.82 20.92
C THR A 176 -4.38 5.86 20.17
N TYR A 177 -4.18 4.87 19.30
CA TYR A 177 -3.01 4.78 18.44
C TYR A 177 -3.39 4.17 17.10
N ALA A 178 -2.92 4.80 16.02
CA ALA A 178 -3.00 4.31 14.65
C ALA A 178 -1.63 4.34 14.00
N GLN A 179 -1.32 3.30 13.22
CA GLN A 179 -0.16 3.24 12.35
C GLN A 179 -0.65 3.05 10.92
N PHE A 180 -0.32 3.98 10.04
CA PHE A 180 -0.60 3.90 8.61
C PHE A 180 0.68 3.54 7.87
N GLU A 181 0.76 2.31 7.37
CA GLU A 181 1.73 1.94 6.34
C GLU A 181 1.21 2.50 5.01
N ALA A 182 1.43 3.81 4.83
CA ALA A 182 0.87 4.56 3.72
C ALA A 182 1.31 3.98 2.37
N LEU A 183 2.52 3.42 2.31
CA LEU A 183 3.00 2.66 1.18
C LEU A 183 4.03 1.63 1.63
N THR A 184 3.86 0.41 1.15
CA THR A 184 4.80 -0.69 1.34
C THR A 184 5.18 -1.26 -0.02
N GLY A 185 6.47 -1.45 -0.27
CA GLY A 185 7.01 -2.09 -1.46
C GLY A 185 7.73 -3.38 -1.10
N TYR A 186 7.13 -4.52 -1.40
CA TYR A 186 7.83 -5.81 -1.38
C TYR A 186 8.54 -6.00 -2.71
N MET A 187 9.84 -6.23 -2.68
CA MET A 187 10.69 -6.31 -3.87
C MET A 187 11.36 -7.68 -3.97
N PRO A 188 11.58 -8.17 -5.20
CA PRO A 188 12.29 -9.42 -5.44
C PRO A 188 13.67 -9.46 -4.78
N TRP A 189 14.12 -10.65 -4.43
CA TRP A 189 15.40 -10.90 -3.75
C TRP A 189 16.63 -10.24 -4.38
N GLY A 190 16.60 -9.95 -5.68
CA GLY A 190 17.71 -9.27 -6.37
C GLY A 190 17.96 -7.82 -5.94
N PHE A 191 17.06 -7.19 -5.16
CA PHE A 191 17.18 -5.79 -4.72
C PHE A 191 17.80 -5.69 -3.32
N GLN A 192 19.00 -6.23 -3.13
CA GLN A 192 19.67 -6.33 -1.82
C GLN A 192 20.62 -5.19 -1.49
N GLN A 193 20.81 -4.21 -2.36
CA GLN A 193 21.54 -3.00 -2.05
C GLN A 193 20.58 -2.00 -1.37
N PHE A 194 20.74 -1.81 -0.06
CA PHE A 194 19.94 -0.87 0.72
C PHE A 194 20.65 0.47 0.82
N LEU A 195 19.95 1.52 0.46
CA LEU A 195 20.46 2.88 0.43
C LEU A 195 19.48 3.81 1.17
N ARG A 196 19.99 4.92 1.71
CA ARG A 196 19.19 6.02 2.24
C ARG A 196 19.65 7.35 1.67
N TRP A 197 18.74 8.30 1.57
CA TRP A 197 19.09 9.67 1.28
C TRP A 197 19.87 10.30 2.45
N ASN A 198 21.01 10.93 2.13
CA ASN A 198 21.75 11.76 3.08
C ASN A 198 21.53 13.23 2.70
N PRO A 199 20.80 14.03 3.52
CA PRO A 199 20.46 15.41 3.18
C PRO A 199 21.67 16.35 3.20
N GLU A 200 22.70 16.07 4.01
CA GLU A 200 23.91 16.87 4.09
C GLU A 200 24.77 16.69 2.84
N GLN A 201 24.93 15.46 2.39
CA GLN A 201 25.71 15.11 1.21
C GLN A 201 24.89 15.21 -0.08
N LYS A 202 23.56 15.37 0.01
CA LYS A 202 22.59 15.38 -1.11
C LYS A 202 22.78 14.20 -2.06
N ARG A 203 22.98 13.01 -1.50
CA ARG A 203 23.16 11.76 -2.26
C ARG A 203 22.67 10.54 -1.49
N LEU A 204 22.56 9.41 -2.20
CA LEU A 204 22.30 8.12 -1.61
C LEU A 204 23.58 7.57 -0.94
N VAL A 205 23.43 7.04 0.27
CA VAL A 205 24.51 6.38 1.02
C VAL A 205 24.05 4.97 1.43
N PRO A 206 24.99 4.00 1.56
CA PRO A 206 24.64 2.65 1.96
C PRO A 206 23.98 2.57 3.33
N LEU A 207 23.06 1.61 3.47
CA LEU A 207 22.52 1.10 4.71
C LEU A 207 22.96 -0.35 4.89
N ASP A 208 23.02 -0.81 6.14
CA ASP A 208 23.17 -2.23 6.43
C ASP A 208 21.94 -3.04 5.99
N LYS A 209 22.12 -4.35 5.81
CA LYS A 209 21.05 -5.29 5.43
C LYS A 209 20.19 -5.75 6.62
N GLN A 210 20.25 -5.05 7.76
CA GLN A 210 19.41 -5.38 8.92
C GLN A 210 18.05 -4.70 8.78
N SER A 211 17.01 -5.35 9.31
CA SER A 211 15.69 -4.75 9.44
C SER A 211 15.73 -3.57 10.42
N GLY A 212 15.03 -2.50 10.11
CA GLY A 212 14.99 -1.30 10.95
C GLY A 212 14.22 -0.18 10.28
N GLU A 213 14.12 0.95 10.97
CA GLU A 213 13.45 2.16 10.49
C GLU A 213 14.37 3.37 10.66
N GLN A 214 14.31 4.31 9.73
CA GLN A 214 15.05 5.58 9.77
C GLN A 214 14.17 6.73 9.30
N SER A 215 14.63 7.96 9.56
CA SER A 215 13.88 9.19 9.22
C SER A 215 14.10 9.68 7.77
N PHE A 216 15.05 9.09 7.03
CA PHE A 216 15.37 9.50 5.67
C PHE A 216 14.88 8.51 4.63
N HIS A 217 14.58 9.00 3.43
CA HIS A 217 14.08 8.23 2.30
C HIS A 217 14.92 6.97 2.05
N VAL A 218 14.27 5.86 1.80
CA VAL A 218 14.89 4.56 1.57
C VAL A 218 14.81 4.21 0.08
N VAL A 219 15.86 3.58 -0.42
CA VAL A 219 15.96 3.08 -1.80
C VAL A 219 16.57 1.68 -1.76
N PHE A 220 15.94 0.75 -2.45
CA PHE A 220 16.50 -0.59 -2.67
C PHE A 220 16.91 -0.74 -4.13
N ALA A 221 18.07 -1.34 -4.35
CA ALA A 221 18.62 -1.52 -5.68
C ALA A 221 19.21 -2.92 -5.89
N THR A 222 19.37 -3.26 -7.15
CA THR A 222 20.21 -4.43 -7.56
C THR A 222 21.69 -4.12 -7.30
N GLU A 223 22.50 -5.16 -7.10
CA GLU A 223 23.92 -5.00 -6.78
C GLU A 223 24.71 -4.24 -7.85
N ASP A 224 24.31 -4.39 -9.13
CA ASP A 224 24.90 -3.66 -10.26
C ASP A 224 24.36 -2.22 -10.41
N GLY A 225 23.43 -1.81 -9.57
CA GLY A 225 22.82 -0.47 -9.56
C GLY A 225 21.95 -0.12 -10.79
N LYS A 226 21.68 -1.09 -11.65
CA LYS A 226 20.88 -0.85 -12.89
C LYS A 226 19.39 -0.71 -12.62
N HIS A 227 18.91 -1.23 -11.50
CA HIS A 227 17.51 -1.15 -11.09
C HIS A 227 17.43 -0.74 -9.63
N ALA A 228 16.69 0.32 -9.37
CA ALA A 228 16.47 0.86 -8.04
C ALA A 228 15.05 1.43 -7.93
N MET A 229 14.45 1.33 -6.76
CA MET A 229 13.18 1.95 -6.42
C MET A 229 13.19 2.38 -4.96
N GLY A 230 12.62 3.56 -4.70
CA GLY A 230 12.55 4.10 -3.34
C GLY A 230 11.25 4.83 -3.09
N VAL A 231 11.16 5.48 -1.92
CA VAL A 231 9.98 6.25 -1.53
C VAL A 231 10.36 7.58 -0.90
N VAL A 232 9.68 8.64 -1.33
CA VAL A 232 9.75 10.00 -0.79
C VAL A 232 8.35 10.42 -0.39
N SER A 233 8.12 10.78 0.86
CA SER A 233 6.84 11.33 1.27
C SER A 233 6.80 12.84 1.05
N LEU A 234 5.64 13.34 0.63
CA LEU A 234 5.34 14.77 0.50
C LEU A 234 4.42 15.29 1.61
N GLU A 235 4.03 14.44 2.56
CA GLU A 235 3.08 14.84 3.58
C GLU A 235 3.69 15.80 4.60
N LYS A 236 2.94 16.87 4.90
CA LYS A 236 3.18 17.72 6.07
C LYS A 236 2.51 17.08 7.29
N LYS A 237 3.25 17.00 8.39
CA LYS A 237 2.75 16.40 9.63
C LYS A 237 1.52 17.15 10.16
N SER A 238 0.42 16.43 10.37
CA SER A 238 -0.72 16.93 11.14
C SER A 238 -0.43 16.89 12.63
N LYS A 239 -1.22 17.61 13.44
CA LYS A 239 -1.12 17.59 14.90
C LYS A 239 -1.31 16.16 15.43
N GLY A 240 -0.39 15.70 16.29
CA GLY A 240 -0.39 14.35 16.87
C GLY A 240 0.19 13.28 15.97
N MET A 241 0.47 13.57 14.69
CA MET A 241 1.07 12.63 13.77
C MET A 241 2.60 12.70 13.80
N THR A 242 3.23 11.54 13.83
CA THR A 242 4.68 11.36 13.70
C THR A 242 5.03 10.59 12.45
N GLY A 243 6.22 10.77 11.92
CA GLY A 243 6.66 10.17 10.67
C GLY A 243 6.98 11.25 9.61
N PRO A 244 7.20 10.87 8.34
CA PRO A 244 7.30 9.48 7.94
C PRO A 244 8.49 8.77 8.58
N GLY A 245 8.28 7.52 9.01
CA GLY A 245 9.35 6.56 9.23
C GLY A 245 9.54 5.75 7.94
N TYR A 246 10.79 5.50 7.57
CA TYR A 246 11.11 4.67 6.40
C TYR A 246 11.71 3.36 6.87
N GLY A 247 10.91 2.30 6.84
CA GLY A 247 11.34 0.96 7.24
C GLY A 247 12.11 0.26 6.13
N ARG A 248 13.02 -0.61 6.54
CA ARG A 248 13.70 -1.57 5.68
C ARG A 248 13.66 -2.94 6.33
N PHE A 249 13.41 -3.97 5.55
CA PHE A 249 13.27 -5.34 6.03
C PHE A 249 13.99 -6.30 5.09
N TYR A 250 14.71 -7.23 5.68
CA TYR A 250 15.48 -8.25 5.00
C TYR A 250 15.00 -9.63 5.45
N PHE A 251 14.39 -10.38 4.54
CA PHE A 251 13.80 -11.71 4.80
C PHE A 251 14.52 -12.79 3.98
N PRO A 252 15.69 -13.26 4.40
CA PRO A 252 16.49 -14.20 3.61
C PRO A 252 15.82 -15.56 3.42
N ASN A 253 15.05 -16.03 4.39
CA ASN A 253 14.33 -17.31 4.29
C ASN A 253 13.20 -17.25 3.25
N ASP A 254 12.57 -16.10 3.11
CA ASP A 254 11.47 -15.86 2.17
C ASP A 254 11.96 -15.34 0.81
N LYS A 255 13.26 -15.06 0.68
CA LYS A 255 13.89 -14.48 -0.51
C LYS A 255 13.18 -13.22 -1.00
N VAL A 256 12.88 -12.32 -0.07
CA VAL A 256 12.21 -11.06 -0.33
C VAL A 256 12.81 -9.94 0.53
N VAL A 257 12.76 -8.73 0.02
CA VAL A 257 13.09 -7.51 0.74
C VAL A 257 11.90 -6.56 0.72
N LYS A 258 11.77 -5.72 1.75
CA LYS A 258 10.63 -4.80 1.89
C LYS A 258 11.11 -3.46 2.38
N TRP A 259 10.60 -2.39 1.80
CA TRP A 259 10.60 -1.06 2.40
C TRP A 259 9.17 -0.59 2.66
N ASN A 260 8.99 0.33 3.59
CA ASN A 260 7.72 1.02 3.79
C ASN A 260 7.90 2.50 4.15
N CYS A 261 6.82 3.26 4.00
CA CYS A 261 6.66 4.63 4.45
C CYS A 261 5.50 4.65 5.45
N VAL A 262 5.79 4.97 6.71
CA VAL A 262 4.87 4.76 7.84
C VAL A 262 4.63 6.06 8.59
N TYR A 263 3.36 6.34 8.90
CA TYR A 263 2.92 7.41 9.77
C TYR A 263 2.25 6.83 11.01
N ARG A 264 2.42 7.51 12.13
CA ARG A 264 1.81 7.11 13.40
C ARG A 264 1.07 8.28 14.01
N LEU A 265 -0.16 8.02 14.43
CA LEU A 265 -0.98 8.97 15.17
C LEU A 265 -1.18 8.43 16.57
N GLN A 266 -0.84 9.24 17.57
CA GLN A 266 -1.14 8.97 18.96
C GLN A 266 -2.02 10.10 19.50
N ASP A 267 -3.22 9.75 19.91
CA ASP A 267 -4.17 10.68 20.49
C ASP A 267 -4.83 10.02 21.71
N LYS A 268 -4.59 10.60 22.90
CA LYS A 268 -5.15 10.12 24.15
C LYS A 268 -6.67 10.28 24.21
N ASP A 269 -7.21 11.23 23.46
CA ASP A 269 -8.64 11.53 23.38
C ASP A 269 -9.34 10.70 22.28
N GLY A 270 -8.58 9.82 21.61
CA GLY A 270 -9.04 8.90 20.60
C GLY A 270 -8.71 9.33 19.16
N VAL A 271 -8.28 8.36 18.35
CA VAL A 271 -8.15 8.51 16.90
C VAL A 271 -9.55 8.71 16.33
N GLN A 272 -9.77 9.84 15.69
CA GLN A 272 -11.10 10.19 15.18
C GLN A 272 -11.47 9.35 13.96
N ALA A 273 -12.77 9.05 13.80
CA ALA A 273 -13.30 8.56 12.53
C ALA A 273 -13.11 9.62 11.46
N GLY A 274 -12.80 9.20 10.24
CA GLY A 274 -12.59 10.10 9.12
C GLY A 274 -11.51 9.64 8.16
N ASP A 275 -11.13 10.54 7.27
CA ASP A 275 -10.18 10.28 6.19
C ASP A 275 -8.77 10.76 6.56
N TYR A 276 -7.81 9.86 6.36
CA TYR A 276 -6.38 10.10 6.55
C TYR A 276 -5.66 9.89 5.22
N SER A 277 -5.22 11.00 4.61
CA SER A 277 -4.62 10.99 3.27
C SER A 277 -3.12 11.17 3.32
N PHE A 278 -2.42 10.48 2.42
CA PHE A 278 -0.97 10.50 2.29
C PHE A 278 -0.58 10.53 0.82
N ARG A 279 0.51 11.25 0.51
CA ARG A 279 1.08 11.28 -0.83
C ARG A 279 2.55 10.92 -0.78
N MET A 280 2.91 9.92 -1.56
CA MET A 280 4.28 9.47 -1.74
C MET A 280 4.67 9.55 -3.20
N LEU A 281 5.91 9.87 -3.45
CA LEU A 281 6.56 9.74 -4.74
C LEU A 281 7.49 8.54 -4.71
N VAL A 282 7.39 7.68 -5.73
CA VAL A 282 8.18 6.46 -5.84
C VAL A 282 9.11 6.61 -7.04
N PRO A 283 10.34 7.12 -6.86
CA PRO A 283 11.33 7.19 -7.91
C PRO A 283 11.84 5.78 -8.26
N PHE A 284 12.08 5.52 -9.55
CA PHE A 284 12.56 4.25 -10.06
C PHE A 284 13.52 4.44 -11.25
N GLY A 285 14.38 3.46 -11.49
CA GLY A 285 15.39 3.50 -12.56
C GLY A 285 16.72 2.89 -12.12
N THR A 286 17.83 3.43 -12.58
CA THR A 286 19.16 3.14 -12.02
C THR A 286 19.35 3.87 -10.69
N VAL A 287 20.33 3.47 -9.88
CA VAL A 287 20.67 4.18 -8.63
C VAL A 287 20.91 5.67 -8.88
N THR A 288 21.64 6.01 -9.95
CA THR A 288 21.94 7.42 -10.32
C THR A 288 20.68 8.18 -10.73
N GLU A 289 19.80 7.57 -11.53
CA GLU A 289 18.51 8.18 -11.92
C GLU A 289 17.63 8.43 -10.69
N VAL A 290 17.52 7.46 -9.79
CA VAL A 290 16.75 7.60 -8.54
C VAL A 290 17.34 8.68 -7.64
N GLU A 291 18.66 8.76 -7.48
CA GLU A 291 19.35 9.79 -6.71
C GLU A 291 19.03 11.19 -7.24
N ASN A 292 19.20 11.40 -8.56
CA ASN A 292 18.91 12.67 -9.21
C ASN A 292 17.41 13.02 -9.12
N THR A 293 16.54 12.04 -9.23
CA THR A 293 15.10 12.24 -9.10
C THR A 293 14.71 12.66 -7.68
N ILE A 294 15.27 12.01 -6.63
CA ILE A 294 15.04 12.42 -5.23
C ILE A 294 15.51 13.86 -5.00
N LYS A 295 16.71 14.20 -5.49
CA LYS A 295 17.23 15.56 -5.39
C LYS A 295 16.28 16.57 -6.02
N SER A 296 15.84 16.32 -7.25
CA SER A 296 14.90 17.19 -7.98
C SER A 296 13.53 17.30 -7.31
N ILE A 297 13.01 16.21 -6.73
CA ILE A 297 11.77 16.24 -5.94
C ILE A 297 11.92 17.19 -4.76
N LEU A 298 13.00 17.05 -3.98
CA LEU A 298 13.23 17.84 -2.78
C LEU A 298 13.46 19.33 -3.09
N GLU A 299 14.07 19.64 -4.22
CA GLU A 299 14.21 21.03 -4.71
C GLU A 299 12.84 21.63 -5.08
N LYS A 300 12.04 20.93 -5.89
CA LYS A 300 10.72 21.39 -6.37
C LYS A 300 9.65 21.53 -5.27
N VAL A 301 9.75 20.79 -4.20
CA VAL A 301 8.78 20.84 -3.08
C VAL A 301 9.13 21.92 -2.08
N ASN A 302 10.39 22.40 -2.06
CA ASN A 302 10.86 23.48 -1.20
C ASN A 302 10.75 24.86 -1.87
N GLU A 303 10.45 24.93 -3.17
CA GLU A 303 10.08 26.14 -3.90
C GLU A 303 8.58 26.48 -3.72
#